data_77cd8d16c0cce6b950d94093e2dd15c1
#
_entry.id   77cd8d16c0cce6b950d94093e2dd15c1
#
_cell.length_a   1.000
_cell.length_b   1.000
_cell.length_c   1.000
_cell.angle_alpha   90.00
_cell.angle_beta   90.00
_cell.angle_gamma   90.00
#
_symmetry.space_group_name_H-M   'P 1'
#
loop_
_entity.id
_entity.type
_entity.pdbx_description
1 polymer ?
#
loop_
_entity_poly.entity_id
_entity_poly.type
_entity_poly.pdbx_seq_one_letter_code
_entity_poly.pdbx_strand_id
1 'polypeptide(L)'
;MTTRTRWLLAVMFAALAASCTTTKPVNFKEPRRVVGTENDVRIDAEIDADRLTPSQTINLKYDISNHRQLPIAIADILPDSSYDPETRTVTIGIGTEVPGETMLPRLVVIAPGETKTFVTSARVTILIPAGAPSPFIRYPNALRVKVNFLGDTEPFAKLISIPERGLHDPTLAADLFTKWLERNETVLTGTVPMRWAAAAEEVQPPVTAPARRRRGPG
;
A
#
# COMPACT_ATOMS: atom_id res chain seq x y z
N MET A 1 44.05 3.26 40.34
CA MET A 1 43.16 3.66 39.22
C MET A 1 43.37 5.14 38.98
N THR A 2 44.04 5.47 37.90
CA THR A 2 44.54 6.81 37.57
C THR A 2 43.39 7.70 37.07
N THR A 3 43.46 8.98 37.43
CA THR A 3 42.46 10.03 37.12
C THR A 3 42.11 10.10 35.62
N ARG A 4 42.99 9.64 34.74
CA ARG A 4 42.78 9.59 33.27
C ARG A 4 41.70 8.59 32.84
N THR A 5 41.52 7.49 33.53
CA THR A 5 40.49 6.48 33.22
C THR A 5 39.07 6.98 33.53
N ARG A 6 38.93 7.84 34.53
CA ARG A 6 37.63 8.43 34.86
C ARG A 6 37.10 9.44 33.87
N TRP A 7 38.00 10.17 33.21
CA TRP A 7 37.63 11.13 32.16
C TRP A 7 37.18 10.45 30.87
N LEU A 8 37.78 9.32 30.49
CA LEU A 8 37.38 8.53 29.33
C LEU A 8 36.00 7.91 29.48
N LEU A 9 35.65 7.43 30.69
CA LEU A 9 34.31 6.90 30.97
C LEU A 9 33.24 7.99 30.92
N ALA A 10 33.53 9.19 31.41
CA ALA A 10 32.57 10.32 31.39
C ALA A 10 32.27 10.80 29.96
N VAL A 11 33.28 10.81 29.08
CA VAL A 11 33.10 11.21 27.67
C VAL A 11 32.30 10.15 26.88
N MET A 12 32.50 8.86 27.22
CA MET A 12 31.74 7.79 26.57
C MET A 12 30.25 7.77 26.96
N PHE A 13 29.93 8.15 28.19
CA PHE A 13 28.53 8.27 28.65
C PHE A 13 27.80 9.50 28.07
N ALA A 14 28.52 10.60 27.83
CA ALA A 14 27.95 11.80 27.20
C ALA A 14 27.60 11.61 25.72
N ALA A 15 28.31 10.73 25.00
CA ALA A 15 28.04 10.43 23.60
C ALA A 15 26.77 9.57 23.37
N LEU A 16 26.32 8.83 24.37
CA LEU A 16 25.11 7.99 24.31
C LEU A 16 23.80 8.77 24.54
N ALA A 17 23.86 9.97 25.09
CA ALA A 17 22.66 10.77 25.38
C ALA A 17 22.22 11.68 24.22
N ALA A 18 22.97 11.76 23.11
CA ALA A 18 22.68 12.65 22.00
C ALA A 18 21.79 12.05 20.89
N SER A 19 21.27 10.85 21.06
CA SER A 19 20.41 10.19 20.05
C SER A 19 18.90 10.40 20.31
N CYS A 20 18.50 11.54 20.84
CA CYS A 20 17.11 11.97 20.72
C CYS A 20 16.90 12.46 19.27
N THR A 21 16.55 11.55 18.39
CA THR A 21 15.96 11.91 17.11
C THR A 21 14.67 12.67 17.40
N THR A 22 14.71 13.98 17.35
CA THR A 22 13.51 14.81 17.33
C THR A 22 12.76 14.45 16.06
N THR A 23 11.77 13.56 16.18
CA THR A 23 10.85 13.24 15.09
C THR A 23 10.13 14.54 14.72
N LYS A 24 10.46 15.07 13.54
CA LYS A 24 9.79 16.25 13.00
C LYS A 24 8.28 15.99 12.98
N PRO A 25 7.44 16.91 13.50
CA PRO A 25 5.99 16.70 13.48
C PRO A 25 5.51 16.47 12.04
N VAL A 26 4.67 15.43 11.87
CA VAL A 26 4.17 15.05 10.55
C VAL A 26 3.21 16.13 10.04
N ASN A 27 3.51 16.71 8.88
CA ASN A 27 2.63 17.65 8.20
C ASN A 27 1.62 16.87 7.36
N PHE A 28 0.38 16.79 7.81
CA PHE A 28 -0.71 16.09 7.12
C PHE A 28 -1.30 16.82 5.91
N LYS A 29 -0.82 18.00 5.58
CA LYS A 29 -1.30 18.79 4.44
C LYS A 29 -0.46 18.58 3.16
N GLU A 30 0.71 17.96 3.29
CA GLU A 30 1.58 17.66 2.15
C GLU A 30 1.29 16.26 1.59
N PRO A 31 1.50 16.02 0.28
CA PRO A 31 1.44 14.70 -0.30
C PRO A 31 2.29 13.71 0.47
N ARG A 32 1.75 12.51 0.67
CA ARG A 32 2.43 11.46 1.42
C ARG A 32 3.34 10.71 0.47
N ARG A 33 4.63 10.71 0.76
CA ARG A 33 5.63 10.02 -0.05
C ARG A 33 6.22 8.86 0.72
N VAL A 34 6.25 7.69 0.08
CA VAL A 34 6.87 6.47 0.60
C VAL A 34 7.84 5.92 -0.44
N VAL A 35 8.98 5.46 0.04
CA VAL A 35 10.04 4.90 -0.81
C VAL A 35 10.42 3.52 -0.29
N GLY A 36 10.69 2.61 -1.21
CA GLY A 36 11.25 1.29 -0.97
C GLY A 36 12.30 0.96 -1.99
N THR A 37 13.31 0.19 -1.62
CA THR A 37 14.32 -0.34 -2.54
C THR A 37 14.68 -1.74 -2.10
N GLU A 38 14.56 -2.69 -3.01
CA GLU A 38 14.91 -4.09 -2.79
C GLU A 38 15.31 -4.71 -4.12
N ASN A 39 16.31 -5.58 -4.12
CA ASN A 39 16.81 -6.27 -5.32
C ASN A 39 17.06 -5.33 -6.50
N ASP A 40 17.70 -4.17 -6.27
CA ASP A 40 17.98 -3.14 -7.27
C ASP A 40 16.72 -2.61 -8.01
N VAL A 41 15.55 -2.73 -7.41
CA VAL A 41 14.32 -2.09 -7.86
C VAL A 41 13.88 -1.08 -6.81
N ARG A 42 13.66 0.16 -7.24
CA ARG A 42 13.22 1.26 -6.38
C ARG A 42 11.78 1.64 -6.70
N ILE A 43 10.98 1.77 -5.65
CA ILE A 43 9.62 2.30 -5.70
C ILE A 43 9.60 3.64 -4.99
N ASP A 44 8.96 4.63 -5.60
CA ASP A 44 8.75 5.95 -5.05
C ASP A 44 7.28 6.30 -5.27
N ALA A 45 6.47 6.33 -4.20
CA ALA A 45 5.04 6.48 -4.33
C ALA A 45 4.54 7.71 -3.56
N GLU A 46 3.68 8.49 -4.20
CA GLU A 46 2.93 9.61 -3.65
C GLU A 46 1.47 9.19 -3.45
N ILE A 47 0.94 9.47 -2.27
CA ILE A 47 -0.39 9.10 -1.81
C ILE A 47 -1.18 10.38 -1.53
N ASP A 48 -2.37 10.53 -2.12
CA ASP A 48 -3.20 11.72 -1.98
C ASP A 48 -4.00 11.79 -0.66
N ALA A 49 -4.00 10.71 0.13
CA ALA A 49 -4.75 10.64 1.37
C ALA A 49 -3.91 10.99 2.60
N ASP A 50 -4.49 11.69 3.57
CA ASP A 50 -3.94 11.98 4.89
C ASP A 50 -4.64 11.20 6.02
N ARG A 51 -5.76 10.55 5.70
CA ARG A 51 -6.59 9.78 6.63
C ARG A 51 -7.05 8.48 6.00
N LEU A 52 -7.43 7.54 6.85
CA LEU A 52 -8.06 6.28 6.49
C LEU A 52 -9.46 6.22 7.06
N THR A 53 -10.40 5.75 6.25
CA THR A 53 -11.79 5.49 6.63
C THR A 53 -12.13 4.02 6.41
N PRO A 54 -13.26 3.50 6.94
CA PRO A 54 -13.66 2.11 6.74
C PRO A 54 -13.76 1.67 5.28
N SER A 55 -14.11 2.58 4.38
CA SER A 55 -14.10 2.33 2.93
C SER A 55 -13.83 3.63 2.19
N GLN A 56 -12.80 3.62 1.35
CA GLN A 56 -12.42 4.78 0.55
C GLN A 56 -11.62 4.38 -0.68
N THR A 57 -11.52 5.32 -1.62
CA THR A 57 -10.57 5.24 -2.73
C THR A 57 -9.37 6.12 -2.40
N ILE A 58 -8.18 5.58 -2.59
CA ILE A 58 -6.89 6.29 -2.44
C ILE A 58 -6.23 6.33 -3.81
N ASN A 59 -5.88 7.53 -4.26
CA ASN A 59 -5.13 7.69 -5.49
C ASN A 59 -3.63 7.64 -5.19
N LEU A 60 -2.92 6.93 -6.06
CA LEU A 60 -1.48 6.79 -5.99
C LEU A 60 -0.86 7.19 -7.32
N LYS A 61 0.21 7.98 -7.23
CA LYS A 61 1.18 8.14 -8.30
C LYS A 61 2.46 7.49 -7.84
N TYR A 62 3.03 6.61 -8.64
CA TYR A 62 4.25 5.92 -8.25
C TYR A 62 5.19 5.71 -9.42
N ASP A 63 6.48 5.83 -9.12
CA ASP A 63 7.57 5.55 -10.02
C ASP A 63 8.20 4.21 -9.65
N ILE A 64 8.50 3.41 -10.67
CA ILE A 64 9.28 2.18 -10.52
C ILE A 64 10.55 2.33 -11.34
N SER A 65 11.68 2.30 -10.66
CA SER A 65 13.00 2.40 -11.28
C SER A 65 13.69 1.04 -11.23
N ASN A 66 14.03 0.51 -12.40
CA ASN A 66 14.78 -0.73 -12.53
C ASN A 66 16.28 -0.43 -12.64
N HIS A 67 17.03 -0.67 -11.58
CA HIS A 67 18.48 -0.52 -11.55
C HIS A 67 19.21 -1.83 -11.84
N ARG A 68 18.48 -2.89 -12.15
CA ARG A 68 19.04 -4.20 -12.53
C ARG A 68 19.61 -4.16 -13.95
N GLN A 69 20.39 -5.19 -14.27
CA GLN A 69 20.93 -5.41 -15.63
C GLN A 69 19.93 -6.12 -16.56
N LEU A 70 18.85 -6.67 -16.00
CA LEU A 70 17.80 -7.39 -16.73
C LEU A 70 16.47 -6.63 -16.64
N PRO A 71 15.59 -6.77 -17.65
CA PRO A 71 14.26 -6.20 -17.59
C PRO A 71 13.43 -6.87 -16.49
N ILE A 72 12.55 -6.11 -15.89
CA ILE A 72 11.51 -6.59 -14.97
C ILE A 72 10.14 -6.39 -15.59
N ALA A 73 9.13 -7.11 -15.11
CA ALA A 73 7.76 -6.92 -15.56
C ALA A 73 6.79 -6.85 -14.38
N ILE A 74 5.75 -6.05 -14.54
CA ILE A 74 4.69 -5.87 -13.55
C ILE A 74 3.35 -6.22 -14.18
N ALA A 75 2.49 -6.89 -13.43
CA ALA A 75 1.10 -7.08 -13.84
C ALA A 75 0.36 -5.73 -13.85
N ASP A 76 -0.13 -5.33 -15.01
CA ASP A 76 -0.92 -4.10 -15.20
C ASP A 76 -2.38 -4.32 -14.80
N ILE A 77 -2.63 -4.42 -13.50
CA ILE A 77 -3.94 -4.73 -12.92
C ILE A 77 -4.28 -3.74 -11.82
N LEU A 78 -5.57 -3.72 -11.44
CA LEU A 78 -6.04 -2.89 -10.35
C LEU A 78 -5.34 -3.28 -9.03
N PRO A 79 -4.90 -2.30 -8.24
CA PRO A 79 -4.29 -2.58 -6.95
C PRO A 79 -5.30 -3.19 -5.98
N ASP A 80 -4.82 -4.09 -5.14
CA ASP A 80 -5.55 -4.61 -3.99
C ASP A 80 -5.20 -3.86 -2.70
N SER A 81 -5.88 -4.18 -1.62
CA SER A 81 -5.54 -3.65 -0.30
C SER A 81 -5.76 -4.68 0.79
N SER A 82 -4.87 -4.68 1.76
CA SER A 82 -4.98 -5.49 2.96
C SER A 82 -4.73 -4.66 4.21
N TYR A 83 -5.32 -5.08 5.33
CA TYR A 83 -5.11 -4.47 6.63
C TYR A 83 -4.56 -5.50 7.61
N ASP A 84 -3.43 -5.17 8.21
CA ASP A 84 -2.81 -5.93 9.29
C ASP A 84 -3.13 -5.26 10.64
N PRO A 85 -3.97 -5.88 11.49
CA PRO A 85 -4.33 -5.30 12.78
C PRO A 85 -3.20 -5.33 13.82
N GLU A 86 -2.17 -6.18 13.66
CA GLU A 86 -1.05 -6.23 14.59
C GLU A 86 -0.15 -5.02 14.43
N THR A 87 0.25 -4.72 13.22
CA THR A 87 1.07 -3.55 12.89
C THR A 87 0.23 -2.30 12.67
N ARG A 88 -1.10 -2.43 12.60
CA ARG A 88 -2.05 -1.35 12.29
C ARG A 88 -1.78 -0.67 10.96
N THR A 89 -1.27 -1.44 9.98
CA THR A 89 -0.83 -0.96 8.69
C THR A 89 -1.76 -1.42 7.58
N VAL A 90 -2.20 -0.48 6.75
CA VAL A 90 -2.82 -0.78 5.46
C VAL A 90 -1.72 -0.93 4.42
N THR A 91 -1.76 -2.02 3.68
CA THR A 91 -0.85 -2.26 2.56
C THR A 91 -1.65 -2.17 1.26
N ILE A 92 -1.22 -1.30 0.34
CA ILE A 92 -1.73 -1.28 -1.03
C ILE A 92 -0.79 -2.13 -1.87
N GLY A 93 -1.33 -3.22 -2.43
CA GLY A 93 -0.62 -4.17 -3.28
C GLY A 93 -0.76 -3.80 -4.76
N ILE A 94 0.35 -3.79 -5.48
CA ILE A 94 0.43 -3.55 -6.92
C ILE A 94 1.12 -4.74 -7.56
N GLY A 95 0.61 -5.21 -8.71
CA GLY A 95 1.17 -6.36 -9.40
C GLY A 95 1.00 -7.68 -8.64
N THR A 96 0.03 -7.76 -7.74
CA THR A 96 -0.19 -8.94 -6.87
C THR A 96 -0.88 -10.09 -7.58
N GLU A 97 -1.44 -9.82 -8.75
CA GLU A 97 -2.20 -10.82 -9.49
C GLU A 97 -1.30 -11.88 -10.11
N VAL A 98 -1.78 -13.10 -10.09
CA VAL A 98 -1.13 -14.27 -10.67
C VAL A 98 -2.01 -14.84 -11.79
N PRO A 99 -1.45 -15.58 -12.75
CA PRO A 99 -2.25 -16.27 -13.76
C PRO A 99 -3.32 -17.14 -13.12
N GLY A 100 -4.56 -16.98 -13.54
CA GLY A 100 -5.70 -17.72 -13.02
C GLY A 100 -6.60 -18.24 -14.14
N GLU A 101 -7.54 -19.14 -13.80
CA GLU A 101 -8.41 -19.81 -14.76
C GLU A 101 -9.27 -18.85 -15.59
N THR A 102 -9.61 -17.70 -15.02
CA THR A 102 -10.53 -16.75 -15.65
C THR A 102 -9.82 -15.58 -16.34
N MET A 103 -8.59 -15.29 -15.94
CA MET A 103 -7.90 -14.09 -16.42
C MET A 103 -6.38 -14.23 -16.34
N LEU A 104 -5.72 -13.87 -17.43
CA LEU A 104 -4.26 -13.70 -17.48
C LEU A 104 -3.92 -12.21 -17.45
N PRO A 105 -3.04 -11.77 -16.55
CA PRO A 105 -2.65 -10.37 -16.47
C PRO A 105 -1.78 -9.96 -17.68
N ARG A 106 -2.00 -8.75 -18.16
CA ARG A 106 -1.04 -8.10 -19.07
C ARG A 106 0.19 -7.69 -18.27
N LEU A 107 1.37 -7.85 -18.87
CA LEU A 107 2.62 -7.41 -18.27
C LEU A 107 3.14 -6.12 -18.90
N VAL A 108 3.56 -5.20 -18.04
CA VAL A 108 4.29 -3.99 -18.42
C VAL A 108 5.75 -4.18 -18.09
N VAL A 109 6.60 -4.13 -19.11
CA VAL A 109 8.07 -4.30 -18.94
C VAL A 109 8.71 -2.96 -18.61
N ILE A 110 9.69 -3.01 -17.71
CA ILE A 110 10.58 -1.89 -17.36
C ILE A 110 12.00 -2.34 -17.68
N ALA A 111 12.62 -1.67 -18.66
CA ALA A 111 13.96 -2.01 -19.13
C ALA A 111 15.05 -1.69 -18.07
N PRO A 112 16.26 -2.25 -18.21
CA PRO A 112 17.40 -1.86 -17.37
C PRO A 112 17.65 -0.36 -17.40
N GLY A 113 17.78 0.27 -16.23
CA GLY A 113 17.99 1.71 -16.07
C GLY A 113 16.75 2.57 -16.34
N GLU A 114 15.62 1.99 -16.73
CA GLU A 114 14.37 2.72 -16.98
C GLU A 114 13.62 3.02 -15.69
N THR A 115 12.95 4.18 -15.68
CA THR A 115 11.93 4.53 -14.67
C THR A 115 10.60 4.73 -15.38
N LYS A 116 9.56 4.05 -14.91
CA LYS A 116 8.19 4.24 -15.39
C LYS A 116 7.31 4.80 -14.30
N THR A 117 6.53 5.81 -14.66
CA THR A 117 5.50 6.43 -13.81
C THR A 117 4.14 5.82 -14.09
N PHE A 118 3.44 5.51 -13.01
CA PHE A 118 2.08 4.97 -13.02
C PHE A 118 1.17 5.82 -12.17
N VAL A 119 -0.11 5.84 -12.55
CA VAL A 119 -1.18 6.44 -11.74
C VAL A 119 -2.29 5.42 -11.60
N THR A 120 -2.73 5.18 -10.39
CA THR A 120 -3.79 4.22 -10.11
C THR A 120 -4.63 4.65 -8.92
N SER A 121 -5.75 3.96 -8.71
CA SER A 121 -6.62 4.16 -7.55
C SER A 121 -6.87 2.82 -6.88
N ALA A 122 -6.57 2.75 -5.59
CA ALA A 122 -6.83 1.58 -4.77
C ALA A 122 -8.12 1.77 -3.96
N ARG A 123 -9.02 0.80 -4.03
CA ARG A 123 -10.15 0.73 -3.10
C ARG A 123 -9.69 0.07 -1.81
N VAL A 124 -9.65 0.83 -0.73
CA VAL A 124 -9.31 0.34 0.61
C VAL A 124 -10.59 0.06 1.36
N THR A 125 -10.76 -1.17 1.83
CA THR A 125 -11.87 -1.58 2.68
C THR A 125 -11.32 -2.21 3.96
N ILE A 126 -11.63 -1.61 5.10
CA ILE A 126 -11.13 -2.02 6.41
C ILE A 126 -12.31 -2.57 7.20
N LEU A 127 -12.33 -3.89 7.35
CA LEU A 127 -13.37 -4.56 8.13
C LEU A 127 -13.00 -4.50 9.62
N ILE A 128 -13.77 -3.72 10.37
CA ILE A 128 -13.69 -3.71 11.84
C ILE A 128 -14.87 -4.53 12.35
N PRO A 129 -14.63 -5.59 13.13
CA PRO A 129 -15.71 -6.42 13.65
C PRO A 129 -16.71 -5.59 14.45
N ALA A 130 -17.99 -5.66 14.07
CA ALA A 130 -19.06 -5.01 14.81
C ALA A 130 -19.19 -5.67 16.19
N GLY A 131 -19.34 -4.85 17.25
CA GLY A 131 -19.53 -5.33 18.61
C GLY A 131 -18.24 -5.78 19.34
N ALA A 132 -17.06 -5.65 18.73
CA ALA A 132 -15.82 -5.85 19.47
C ALA A 132 -15.71 -4.81 20.59
N PRO A 133 -15.31 -5.20 21.84
CA PRO A 133 -15.06 -4.25 22.91
C PRO A 133 -14.01 -3.22 22.49
N SER A 134 -14.27 -1.94 22.77
CA SER A 134 -13.41 -0.81 22.37
C SER A 134 -11.90 -1.00 22.59
N PRO A 135 -11.42 -1.60 23.69
CA PRO A 135 -9.98 -1.77 23.90
C PRO A 135 -9.31 -2.77 22.95
N PHE A 136 -10.07 -3.61 22.25
CA PHE A 136 -9.55 -4.60 21.29
C PHE A 136 -9.62 -4.13 19.83
N ILE A 137 -10.27 -3.00 19.58
CA ILE A 137 -10.34 -2.45 18.22
C ILE A 137 -9.02 -1.74 17.92
N ARG A 138 -8.29 -2.26 16.96
CA ARG A 138 -7.06 -1.63 16.45
C ARG A 138 -7.39 -0.92 15.15
N TYR A 139 -7.48 0.40 15.23
CA TYR A 139 -7.65 1.22 14.03
C TYR A 139 -6.33 1.38 13.28
N PRO A 140 -6.34 1.39 11.95
CA PRO A 140 -5.14 1.63 11.16
C PRO A 140 -4.59 3.04 11.43
N ASN A 141 -3.27 3.14 11.46
CA ASN A 141 -2.55 4.40 11.66
C ASN A 141 -1.36 4.56 10.72
N ALA A 142 -1.15 3.60 9.83
CA ALA A 142 -0.08 3.64 8.86
C ALA A 142 -0.54 3.06 7.52
N LEU A 143 0.13 3.50 6.44
CA LEU A 143 -0.06 2.97 5.09
C LEU A 143 1.30 2.73 4.46
N ARG A 144 1.41 1.67 3.66
CA ARG A 144 2.57 1.37 2.81
C ARG A 144 2.13 0.84 1.45
N VAL A 145 3.05 0.85 0.50
CA VAL A 145 2.86 0.26 -0.82
C VAL A 145 3.74 -0.98 -0.94
N LYS A 146 3.19 -2.03 -1.52
CA LYS A 146 3.85 -3.27 -1.88
C LYS A 146 3.77 -3.44 -3.38
N VAL A 147 4.91 -3.61 -4.05
CA VAL A 147 4.93 -3.87 -5.49
C VAL A 147 5.50 -5.26 -5.72
N ASN A 148 4.74 -6.11 -6.40
CA ASN A 148 5.22 -7.39 -6.90
C ASN A 148 5.65 -7.21 -8.36
N PHE A 149 6.75 -7.85 -8.72
CA PHE A 149 7.27 -7.84 -10.10
C PHE A 149 7.92 -9.18 -10.44
N LEU A 150 8.03 -9.45 -11.71
CA LEU A 150 8.74 -10.62 -12.23
C LEU A 150 10.19 -10.21 -12.55
N GLY A 151 11.14 -10.84 -11.89
CA GLY A 151 12.57 -10.58 -12.07
C GLY A 151 13.15 -11.20 -13.33
N ASP A 152 12.41 -12.13 -13.96
CA ASP A 152 12.72 -12.74 -15.23
C ASP A 152 11.48 -12.70 -16.12
N THR A 153 11.60 -12.12 -17.29
CA THR A 153 10.47 -11.89 -18.21
C THR A 153 10.35 -12.92 -19.32
N GLU A 154 11.39 -13.74 -19.53
CA GLU A 154 11.46 -14.70 -20.65
C GLU A 154 10.27 -15.68 -20.68
N PRO A 155 9.91 -16.35 -19.57
CA PRO A 155 8.79 -17.30 -19.58
C PRO A 155 7.44 -16.66 -19.90
N PHE A 156 7.35 -15.33 -19.79
CA PHE A 156 6.09 -14.56 -19.86
C PHE A 156 5.94 -13.72 -21.13
N ALA A 157 6.75 -13.96 -22.15
CA ALA A 157 6.76 -13.18 -23.38
C ALA A 157 5.37 -13.06 -24.05
N LYS A 158 4.53 -14.10 -23.94
CA LYS A 158 3.16 -14.07 -24.45
C LYS A 158 2.30 -13.02 -23.76
N LEU A 159 2.46 -12.84 -22.42
CA LEU A 159 1.68 -11.86 -21.64
C LEU A 159 2.13 -10.42 -21.88
N ILE A 160 3.39 -10.22 -22.26
CA ILE A 160 3.95 -8.91 -22.60
C ILE A 160 3.35 -8.38 -23.91
N SER A 161 3.06 -9.27 -24.85
CA SER A 161 2.53 -8.92 -26.18
C SER A 161 1.01 -8.75 -26.22
N ILE A 162 0.28 -9.02 -25.14
CA ILE A 162 -1.18 -8.85 -25.13
C ILE A 162 -1.53 -7.35 -25.10
N PRO A 163 -2.36 -6.87 -26.04
CA PRO A 163 -2.72 -5.45 -26.10
C PRO A 163 -3.69 -5.03 -24.99
N GLU A 164 -4.49 -5.97 -24.49
CA GLU A 164 -5.56 -5.72 -23.53
C GLU A 164 -5.34 -6.50 -22.23
N ARG A 165 -6.00 -6.05 -21.16
CA ARG A 165 -6.03 -6.79 -19.89
C ARG A 165 -6.94 -8.00 -20.00
N GLY A 166 -6.53 -9.11 -19.40
CA GLY A 166 -7.44 -10.21 -19.14
C GLY A 166 -7.67 -11.17 -20.29
N LEU A 167 -6.63 -11.70 -20.88
CA LEU A 167 -6.76 -12.84 -21.78
C LEU A 167 -7.24 -14.08 -20.99
N HIS A 168 -8.30 -14.74 -21.48
CA HIS A 168 -8.75 -16.03 -20.94
C HIS A 168 -8.07 -17.17 -21.69
N ASP A 169 -7.15 -17.86 -21.04
CA ASP A 169 -6.48 -19.06 -21.56
C ASP A 169 -6.08 -19.98 -20.39
N PRO A 170 -6.96 -20.95 -20.03
CA PRO A 170 -6.70 -21.85 -18.89
C PRO A 170 -5.43 -22.71 -19.02
N THR A 171 -5.11 -23.12 -20.26
CA THR A 171 -3.91 -23.93 -20.53
C THR A 171 -2.65 -23.12 -20.29
N LEU A 172 -2.59 -21.93 -20.85
CA LEU A 172 -1.47 -21.00 -20.66
C LEU A 172 -1.37 -20.56 -19.18
N ALA A 173 -2.50 -20.35 -18.50
CA ALA A 173 -2.52 -19.98 -17.10
C ALA A 173 -1.89 -21.08 -16.21
N ALA A 174 -2.27 -22.33 -16.41
CA ALA A 174 -1.72 -23.46 -15.66
C ALA A 174 -0.20 -23.60 -15.87
N ASP A 175 0.26 -23.43 -17.10
CA ASP A 175 1.68 -23.51 -17.47
C ASP A 175 2.53 -22.40 -16.85
N LEU A 176 1.96 -21.20 -16.74
CA LEU A 176 2.65 -20.02 -16.21
C LEU A 176 2.58 -19.91 -14.68
N PHE A 177 1.60 -20.51 -14.04
CA PHE A 177 1.35 -20.30 -12.59
C PHE A 177 2.57 -20.65 -11.73
N THR A 178 3.15 -21.83 -11.91
CA THR A 178 4.33 -22.23 -11.13
C THR A 178 5.53 -21.32 -11.41
N LYS A 179 5.77 -21.00 -12.68
CA LYS A 179 6.85 -20.08 -13.09
C LYS A 179 6.66 -18.70 -12.51
N TRP A 180 5.41 -18.24 -12.42
CA TRP A 180 5.08 -16.95 -11.82
C TRP A 180 5.47 -16.91 -10.34
N LEU A 181 5.09 -17.92 -9.58
CA LEU A 181 5.42 -17.98 -8.15
C LEU A 181 6.95 -18.05 -7.92
N GLU A 182 7.67 -18.74 -8.79
CA GLU A 182 9.14 -18.86 -8.69
C GLU A 182 9.88 -17.56 -9.03
N ARG A 183 9.31 -16.73 -9.91
CA ARG A 183 9.96 -15.51 -10.41
C ARG A 183 9.43 -14.21 -9.81
N ASN A 184 8.42 -14.33 -8.95
CA ASN A 184 7.79 -13.18 -8.31
C ASN A 184 8.68 -12.66 -7.18
N GLU A 185 9.04 -11.41 -7.30
CA GLU A 185 9.81 -10.66 -6.30
C GLU A 185 8.95 -9.52 -5.75
N THR A 186 9.32 -8.98 -4.59
CA THR A 186 8.53 -7.95 -3.93
C THR A 186 9.43 -6.82 -3.44
N VAL A 187 8.97 -5.59 -3.62
CA VAL A 187 9.50 -4.41 -2.93
C VAL A 187 8.44 -3.86 -1.98
N LEU A 188 8.83 -3.67 -0.73
CA LEU A 188 8.01 -2.96 0.26
C LEU A 188 8.56 -1.56 0.48
N THR A 189 7.67 -0.56 0.45
CA THR A 189 8.04 0.80 0.86
C THR A 189 8.09 0.91 2.39
N GLY A 190 8.70 1.96 2.89
CA GLY A 190 8.48 2.41 4.25
C GLY A 190 7.00 2.71 4.50
N THR A 191 6.65 2.90 5.77
CA THR A 191 5.29 3.29 6.17
C THR A 191 5.16 4.80 6.28
N VAL A 192 3.98 5.32 5.95
CA VAL A 192 3.59 6.70 6.23
C VAL A 192 2.48 6.73 7.29
N PRO A 193 2.57 7.61 8.30
CA PRO A 193 1.53 7.72 9.31
C PRO A 193 0.25 8.29 8.71
N MET A 194 -0.89 7.70 9.10
CA MET A 194 -2.22 8.07 8.66
C MET A 194 -3.11 8.37 9.87
N ARG A 195 -4.09 9.25 9.69
CA ARG A 195 -5.15 9.44 10.68
C ARG A 195 -6.27 8.46 10.41
N TRP A 196 -6.88 7.94 11.47
CA TRP A 196 -8.14 7.23 11.32
C TRP A 196 -9.29 8.23 11.45
N ALA A 197 -10.24 8.15 10.54
CA ALA A 197 -11.52 8.85 10.63
C ALA A 197 -12.64 7.81 10.54
N ALA A 198 -13.46 7.69 11.58
CA ALA A 198 -14.70 6.93 11.46
C ALA A 198 -15.50 7.49 10.27
N ALA A 199 -16.22 6.63 9.55
CA ALA A 199 -17.18 7.10 8.56
C ALA A 199 -18.07 8.14 9.25
N ALA A 200 -18.24 9.30 8.62
CA ALA A 200 -19.22 10.26 9.12
C ALA A 200 -20.54 9.51 9.25
N GLU A 201 -21.10 9.47 10.46
CA GLU A 201 -22.42 8.91 10.69
C GLU A 201 -23.35 9.63 9.72
N GLU A 202 -23.91 8.87 8.78
CA GLU A 202 -24.83 9.42 7.79
C GLU A 202 -25.97 10.06 8.59
N VAL A 203 -25.93 11.38 8.67
CA VAL A 203 -26.96 12.15 9.39
C VAL A 203 -28.27 11.83 8.68
N GLN A 204 -29.02 10.86 9.24
CA GLN A 204 -30.35 10.59 8.77
C GLN A 204 -31.10 11.92 8.79
N PRO A 205 -31.66 12.37 7.66
CA PRO A 205 -32.46 13.59 7.66
C PRO A 205 -33.52 13.42 8.74
N PRO A 206 -33.80 14.47 9.53
CA PRO A 206 -34.75 14.38 10.62
C PRO A 206 -36.04 13.79 10.06
N VAL A 207 -36.48 12.66 10.63
CA VAL A 207 -37.76 12.05 10.29
C VAL A 207 -38.82 13.08 10.52
N THR A 208 -39.33 13.66 9.44
CA THR A 208 -40.39 14.67 9.50
C THR A 208 -41.60 13.96 10.10
N ALA A 209 -41.90 14.31 11.35
CA ALA A 209 -43.07 13.76 12.04
C ALA A 209 -44.33 13.97 11.17
N PRO A 210 -45.17 12.95 10.99
CA PRO A 210 -46.34 13.10 10.16
C PRO A 210 -47.22 14.21 10.70
N ALA A 211 -47.56 15.17 9.83
CA ALA A 211 -48.42 16.31 10.17
C ALA A 211 -49.70 15.82 10.85
N ARG A 212 -49.91 16.18 12.11
CA ARG A 212 -51.14 15.93 12.86
C ARG A 212 -52.30 16.51 12.08
N ARG A 213 -53.10 15.66 11.45
CA ARG A 213 -54.38 16.06 10.87
C ARG A 213 -55.23 16.70 11.98
N ARG A 214 -55.39 18.00 11.92
CA ARG A 214 -56.39 18.72 12.73
C ARG A 214 -57.77 18.16 12.35
N ARG A 215 -58.40 17.43 13.27
CA ARG A 215 -59.86 17.16 13.18
C ARG A 215 -60.54 18.52 13.35
N GLY A 216 -61.28 18.94 12.34
CA GLY A 216 -62.21 20.09 12.43
C GLY A 216 -63.32 19.74 13.37
N PRO A 217 -63.89 20.75 14.06
CA PRO A 217 -65.13 20.59 14.87
C PRO A 217 -66.28 20.35 13.92
N GLY A 218 -67.07 19.27 14.20
CA GLY A 218 -68.38 19.03 13.67
C GLY A 218 -69.48 19.75 14.52
#